data_c4292e0338e95c7313ea5d9fb08d9a99
#
_entry.id   c4292e0338e95c7313ea5d9fb08d9a99
#
_cell.length_a   1.000
_cell.length_b   1.000
_cell.length_c   1.000
_cell.angle_alpha   90.00
_cell.angle_beta   90.00
_cell.angle_gamma   90.00
#
_symmetry.space_group_name_H-M   'P 1'
#
loop_
_entity.id
_entity.type
_entity.pdbx_description
1 polymer ?
#
loop_
_entity_poly.entity_id
_entity_poly.type
_entity_poly.pdbx_seq_one_letter_code
_entity_poly.pdbx_strand_id
1 'polypeptide(L)'
;MIKMDAAARFLRYSPLAFVISLLTGCALIQDDPGEVPIVNPQQAQLAQVIHLANSGWPAARWWEGYHDPQLNMLVNRALQNSPTMQAARLRISQSQSTVELAQSAMGVQATAVAAQNRMRITDKSFSWPYSYSLPVDKNGPWYTLNTVGVGATLNIDLWGADRARVAAAIGEKNARQAETAGIELDLASSVAQLYFAMQATFQKIVLLQQLEEIARLSLQAHEHRTQRGVEDSVDIANAQAELLGAQQQVITARGTLTQYRETLRALIGADAQSMPEIHPVALPALQETLPDSLSFELLARRPDLQALRGYVTASMSQVDAAKAAFYPHFDIKAFWGYNALSVGD
;
A
#
# COMPACT_ATOMS: atom_id res chain seq x y z
N MET A 1 53.45 35.69 -48.40
CA MET A 1 52.38 36.28 -47.55
C MET A 1 51.16 35.36 -47.49
N ILE A 2 51.35 34.07 -47.18
CA ILE A 2 50.25 33.07 -47.06
C ILE A 2 50.64 32.02 -45.98
N LYS A 3 50.82 32.41 -44.74
CA LYS A 3 51.07 31.46 -43.62
C LYS A 3 50.43 31.90 -42.29
N MET A 4 49.67 32.98 -42.22
CA MET A 4 49.07 33.43 -40.97
C MET A 4 47.59 33.09 -40.78
N ASP A 5 46.89 32.66 -41.84
CA ASP A 5 45.44 32.39 -41.75
C ASP A 5 45.09 30.99 -41.18
N ALA A 6 46.00 30.03 -41.21
CA ALA A 6 45.74 28.70 -40.70
C ALA A 6 45.73 28.63 -39.16
N ALA A 7 46.65 29.38 -38.51
CA ALA A 7 46.76 29.41 -37.05
C ALA A 7 45.56 30.10 -36.38
N ALA A 8 45.04 31.18 -37.01
CA ALA A 8 43.86 31.90 -36.50
C ALA A 8 42.54 31.12 -36.60
N ARG A 9 42.42 30.20 -37.55
CA ARG A 9 41.26 29.30 -37.63
C ARG A 9 41.35 28.19 -36.60
N PHE A 10 42.52 27.63 -36.28
CA PHE A 10 42.70 26.64 -35.22
C PHE A 10 42.34 27.18 -33.83
N LEU A 11 42.69 28.46 -33.54
CA LEU A 11 42.37 29.07 -32.25
C LEU A 11 40.84 29.35 -32.06
N ARG A 12 40.07 29.48 -33.14
CA ARG A 12 38.62 29.73 -33.07
C ARG A 12 37.80 28.49 -32.76
N TYR A 13 38.29 27.28 -33.07
CA TYR A 13 37.58 26.03 -32.81
C TYR A 13 38.10 25.29 -31.56
N SER A 14 39.21 25.73 -30.98
CA SER A 14 39.81 25.14 -29.78
C SER A 14 38.87 25.14 -28.56
N PRO A 15 38.14 26.24 -28.24
CA PRO A 15 37.21 26.22 -27.11
C PRO A 15 35.99 25.33 -27.33
N LEU A 16 35.54 25.21 -28.59
CA LEU A 16 34.43 24.34 -28.92
C LEU A 16 34.81 22.83 -28.82
N ALA A 17 36.01 22.48 -29.26
CA ALA A 17 36.55 21.13 -29.13
C ALA A 17 36.81 20.75 -27.65
N PHE A 18 37.23 21.72 -26.83
CA PHE A 18 37.43 21.53 -25.39
C PHE A 18 36.09 21.37 -24.63
N VAL A 19 35.04 22.09 -25.00
CA VAL A 19 33.69 21.92 -24.44
C VAL A 19 33.10 20.58 -24.84
N ILE A 20 33.31 20.13 -26.09
CA ILE A 20 32.84 18.84 -26.56
C ILE A 20 33.57 17.68 -25.86
N SER A 21 34.89 17.80 -25.59
CA SER A 21 35.64 16.78 -24.86
C SER A 21 35.32 16.74 -23.36
N LEU A 22 34.83 17.83 -22.75
CA LEU A 22 34.29 17.82 -21.38
C LEU A 22 32.91 17.14 -21.30
N LEU A 23 32.11 17.21 -22.37
CA LEU A 23 30.80 16.54 -22.45
C LEU A 23 30.93 15.00 -22.65
N THR A 24 32.02 14.54 -23.28
CA THR A 24 32.26 13.10 -23.47
C THR A 24 32.84 12.42 -22.21
N GLY A 25 33.37 13.18 -21.25
CA GLY A 25 33.89 12.62 -19.98
C GLY A 25 32.84 12.01 -19.06
N CYS A 26 31.55 12.35 -19.25
CA CYS A 26 30.47 11.75 -18.45
C CYS A 26 29.96 10.40 -19.01
N ALA A 27 30.46 9.94 -20.15
CA ALA A 27 30.02 8.69 -20.77
C ALA A 27 30.72 7.43 -20.23
N LEU A 28 31.64 7.55 -19.26
CA LEU A 28 32.28 6.42 -18.58
C LEU A 28 31.47 5.99 -17.34
N ILE A 29 30.15 6.04 -17.41
CA ILE A 29 29.31 5.32 -16.45
C ILE A 29 29.41 3.85 -16.87
N GLN A 30 30.10 3.10 -16.03
CA GLN A 30 30.28 1.66 -16.14
C GLN A 30 28.92 1.02 -16.42
N ASP A 31 28.87 0.17 -17.44
CA ASP A 31 27.68 -0.60 -17.77
C ASP A 31 27.14 -1.26 -16.49
N ASP A 32 25.89 -0.96 -16.19
CA ASP A 32 25.13 -1.63 -15.14
C ASP A 32 25.22 -3.15 -15.40
N PRO A 33 25.49 -3.99 -14.39
CA PRO A 33 25.56 -5.43 -14.55
C PRO A 33 24.23 -6.08 -14.96
N GLY A 34 23.40 -5.36 -15.68
CA GLY A 34 22.16 -5.82 -16.27
C GLY A 34 21.02 -5.94 -15.25
N GLU A 35 19.84 -5.68 -15.71
CA GLU A 35 18.62 -6.04 -14.98
C GLU A 35 18.75 -7.47 -14.47
N VAL A 36 18.57 -7.67 -13.15
CA VAL A 36 18.43 -9.03 -12.61
C VAL A 36 17.33 -9.70 -13.46
N PRO A 37 17.68 -10.71 -14.26
CA PRO A 37 16.71 -11.27 -15.19
C PRO A 37 15.53 -11.77 -14.37
N ILE A 38 14.36 -11.21 -14.63
CA ILE A 38 13.13 -11.74 -14.08
C ILE A 38 13.00 -13.13 -14.66
N VAL A 39 13.32 -14.14 -13.86
CA VAL A 39 13.22 -15.55 -14.27
C VAL A 39 11.76 -15.75 -14.67
N ASN A 40 11.54 -15.86 -16.00
CA ASN A 40 10.22 -16.17 -16.50
C ASN A 40 9.90 -17.60 -16.04
N PRO A 41 8.83 -17.82 -15.25
CA PRO A 41 8.46 -19.15 -14.77
C PRO A 41 8.37 -20.20 -15.89
N GLN A 42 8.02 -19.78 -17.10
CA GLN A 42 7.95 -20.65 -18.26
C GLN A 42 9.33 -21.07 -18.81
N GLN A 43 10.37 -20.26 -18.56
CA GLN A 43 11.75 -20.57 -19.00
C GLN A 43 12.51 -21.42 -17.96
N ALA A 44 12.05 -21.46 -16.72
CA ALA A 44 12.72 -22.15 -15.62
C ALA A 44 12.46 -23.66 -15.56
N GLN A 45 12.00 -24.30 -16.65
CA GLN A 45 11.68 -25.75 -16.73
C GLN A 45 10.86 -26.34 -15.56
N LEU A 46 10.59 -25.55 -14.52
CA LEU A 46 9.78 -25.90 -13.35
C LEU A 46 8.32 -26.20 -13.76
N ALA A 47 7.85 -25.62 -14.85
CA ALA A 47 6.52 -25.86 -15.41
C ALA A 47 6.33 -27.31 -15.94
N GLN A 48 7.39 -28.05 -16.20
CA GLN A 48 7.30 -29.43 -16.73
C GLN A 48 7.08 -30.47 -15.65
N VAL A 49 7.37 -30.16 -14.38
CA VAL A 49 7.29 -31.11 -13.25
C VAL A 49 6.01 -30.92 -12.44
N ILE A 50 5.30 -29.81 -12.62
CA ILE A 50 4.15 -29.45 -11.81
C ILE A 50 2.88 -29.64 -12.64
N HIS A 51 2.14 -30.71 -12.39
CA HIS A 51 0.78 -30.87 -12.91
C HIS A 51 -0.07 -29.70 -12.43
N LEU A 52 -0.56 -28.89 -13.38
CA LEU A 52 -1.41 -27.75 -13.10
C LEU A 52 -2.65 -28.22 -12.34
N ALA A 53 -2.90 -27.68 -11.18
CA ALA A 53 -4.20 -27.78 -10.53
C ALA A 53 -5.28 -27.35 -11.53
N ASN A 54 -6.47 -27.93 -11.44
CA ASN A 54 -7.60 -27.63 -12.30
C ASN A 54 -7.70 -26.13 -12.60
N SER A 55 -7.84 -25.76 -13.86
CA SER A 55 -7.92 -24.37 -14.29
C SER A 55 -9.03 -23.65 -13.51
N GLY A 56 -8.66 -22.61 -12.77
CA GLY A 56 -9.59 -21.84 -11.95
C GLY A 56 -9.46 -22.00 -10.43
N TRP A 57 -8.61 -22.91 -9.93
CA TRP A 57 -8.33 -23.02 -8.49
C TRP A 57 -7.11 -22.16 -8.06
N PRO A 58 -7.17 -21.44 -6.91
CA PRO A 58 -8.37 -21.15 -6.13
C PRO A 58 -9.29 -20.15 -6.84
N ALA A 59 -10.60 -20.32 -6.69
CA ALA A 59 -11.56 -19.34 -7.19
C ALA A 59 -11.38 -18.00 -6.46
N ALA A 60 -11.55 -16.87 -7.16
CA ALA A 60 -11.43 -15.54 -6.58
C ALA A 60 -12.40 -15.34 -5.41
N ARG A 61 -13.58 -15.95 -5.48
CA ARG A 61 -14.61 -15.94 -4.43
C ARG A 61 -14.80 -17.34 -3.84
N TRP A 62 -13.71 -17.92 -3.36
CA TRP A 62 -13.64 -19.31 -2.86
C TRP A 62 -14.69 -19.64 -1.77
N TRP A 63 -15.11 -18.64 -0.98
CA TRP A 63 -16.13 -18.83 0.06
C TRP A 63 -17.52 -19.14 -0.48
N GLU A 64 -17.82 -18.83 -1.74
CA GLU A 64 -19.09 -19.18 -2.38
C GLU A 64 -19.23 -20.70 -2.60
N GLY A 65 -18.11 -21.41 -2.67
CA GLY A 65 -18.09 -22.88 -2.76
C GLY A 65 -18.68 -23.58 -1.55
N TYR A 66 -18.81 -22.89 -0.42
CA TYR A 66 -19.53 -23.46 0.75
C TYR A 66 -21.05 -23.39 0.62
N HIS A 67 -21.58 -22.71 -0.40
CA HIS A 67 -23.03 -22.57 -0.65
C HIS A 67 -23.83 -22.03 0.55
N ASP A 68 -23.19 -21.23 1.41
CA ASP A 68 -23.79 -20.63 2.59
C ASP A 68 -24.10 -19.14 2.35
N PRO A 69 -25.43 -18.77 2.27
CA PRO A 69 -25.84 -17.40 2.04
C PRO A 69 -25.42 -16.43 3.17
N GLN A 70 -25.36 -16.91 4.43
CA GLN A 70 -24.95 -16.08 5.56
C GLN A 70 -23.46 -15.75 5.46
N LEU A 71 -22.62 -16.74 5.16
CA LEU A 71 -21.18 -16.54 4.93
C LEU A 71 -20.97 -15.56 3.77
N ASN A 72 -21.66 -15.76 2.65
CA ASN A 72 -21.56 -14.89 1.48
C ASN A 72 -21.92 -13.43 1.80
N MET A 73 -23.01 -13.23 2.54
CA MET A 73 -23.41 -11.89 2.99
C MET A 73 -22.36 -11.24 3.89
N LEU A 74 -21.82 -11.97 4.86
CA LEU A 74 -20.83 -11.46 5.81
C LEU A 74 -19.52 -11.08 5.13
N VAL A 75 -18.98 -11.95 4.25
CA VAL A 75 -17.76 -11.66 3.51
C VAL A 75 -17.98 -10.46 2.58
N ASN A 76 -19.07 -10.42 1.82
CA ASN A 76 -19.36 -9.29 0.95
C ASN A 76 -19.46 -7.97 1.73
N ARG A 77 -20.12 -7.99 2.91
CA ARG A 77 -20.21 -6.82 3.78
C ARG A 77 -18.85 -6.39 4.32
N ALA A 78 -18.01 -7.33 4.73
CA ALA A 78 -16.65 -7.05 5.17
C ALA A 78 -15.84 -6.38 4.07
N LEU A 79 -15.84 -6.94 2.87
CA LEU A 79 -15.13 -6.38 1.71
C LEU A 79 -15.62 -4.98 1.31
N GLN A 80 -16.88 -4.66 1.56
CA GLN A 80 -17.43 -3.33 1.25
C GLN A 80 -17.18 -2.30 2.35
N ASN A 81 -17.39 -2.66 3.61
CA ASN A 81 -17.56 -1.73 4.73
C ASN A 81 -16.45 -1.80 5.78
N SER A 82 -15.56 -2.83 5.75
CA SER A 82 -14.47 -2.93 6.73
C SER A 82 -13.59 -1.67 6.75
N PRO A 83 -13.26 -1.13 7.92
CA PRO A 83 -12.30 -0.03 8.04
C PRO A 83 -10.94 -0.35 7.39
N THR A 84 -10.49 -1.60 7.47
CA THR A 84 -9.26 -2.07 6.84
C THR A 84 -9.32 -1.95 5.31
N MET A 85 -10.44 -2.34 4.70
CA MET A 85 -10.66 -2.18 3.25
C MET A 85 -10.76 -0.71 2.83
N GLN A 86 -11.42 0.11 3.64
CA GLN A 86 -11.48 1.56 3.37
C GLN A 86 -10.09 2.18 3.39
N ALA A 87 -9.27 1.85 4.38
CA ALA A 87 -7.88 2.31 4.45
C ALA A 87 -7.05 1.84 3.24
N ALA A 88 -7.21 0.58 2.81
CA ALA A 88 -6.52 0.05 1.64
C ALA A 88 -6.91 0.79 0.35
N ARG A 89 -8.20 1.05 0.13
CA ARG A 89 -8.69 1.84 -1.02
C ARG A 89 -8.17 3.27 -1.03
N LEU A 90 -8.12 3.92 0.14
CA LEU A 90 -7.56 5.27 0.27
C LEU A 90 -6.06 5.30 -0.07
N ARG A 91 -5.30 4.26 0.27
CA ARG A 91 -3.88 4.13 -0.14
C ARG A 91 -3.72 4.01 -1.66
N ILE A 92 -4.62 3.29 -2.34
CA ILE A 92 -4.64 3.27 -3.82
C ILE A 92 -4.94 4.66 -4.37
N SER A 93 -5.93 5.36 -3.83
CA SER A 93 -6.27 6.72 -4.25
C SER A 93 -5.08 7.68 -4.02
N GLN A 94 -4.40 7.56 -2.89
CA GLN A 94 -3.19 8.33 -2.60
C GLN A 94 -2.08 8.05 -3.62
N SER A 95 -1.83 6.77 -3.94
CA SER A 95 -0.81 6.42 -4.93
C SER A 95 -1.19 6.87 -6.35
N GLN A 96 -2.48 6.88 -6.69
CA GLN A 96 -2.96 7.47 -7.94
C GLN A 96 -2.67 8.98 -8.01
N SER A 97 -2.92 9.72 -6.92
CA SER A 97 -2.57 11.15 -6.85
C SER A 97 -1.06 11.38 -6.95
N THR A 98 -0.24 10.45 -6.45
CA THR A 98 1.23 10.50 -6.64
C THR A 98 1.61 10.33 -8.11
N VAL A 99 0.94 9.44 -8.85
CA VAL A 99 1.13 9.29 -10.31
C VAL A 99 0.75 10.60 -11.03
N GLU A 100 -0.39 11.19 -10.69
CA GLU A 100 -0.86 12.45 -11.28
C GLU A 100 0.10 13.61 -10.98
N LEU A 101 0.64 13.66 -9.76
CA LEU A 101 1.66 14.62 -9.38
C LEU A 101 2.94 14.44 -10.20
N ALA A 102 3.42 13.22 -10.37
CA ALA A 102 4.58 12.93 -11.20
C ALA A 102 4.35 13.32 -12.68
N GLN A 103 3.15 13.02 -13.19
CA GLN A 103 2.76 13.42 -14.55
C GLN A 103 2.67 14.94 -14.72
N SER A 104 2.21 15.65 -13.70
CA SER A 104 2.11 17.12 -13.75
C SER A 104 3.48 17.79 -13.90
N ALA A 105 4.54 17.17 -13.40
CA ALA A 105 5.91 17.67 -13.55
C ALA A 105 6.39 17.69 -15.01
N MET A 106 5.80 16.87 -15.89
CA MET A 106 6.08 16.85 -17.33
C MET A 106 5.33 17.94 -18.09
N GLY A 107 4.38 18.62 -17.45
CA GLY A 107 3.58 19.67 -18.05
C GLY A 107 4.15 21.09 -17.85
N VAL A 108 3.41 22.06 -18.34
CA VAL A 108 3.70 23.48 -18.07
C VAL A 108 3.36 23.80 -16.61
N GLN A 109 4.36 24.23 -15.84
CA GLN A 109 4.19 24.72 -14.48
C GLN A 109 3.90 26.23 -14.52
N ALA A 110 2.66 26.62 -14.21
CA ALA A 110 2.29 28.03 -14.12
C ALA A 110 2.37 28.52 -12.67
N THR A 111 2.98 29.64 -12.44
CA THR A 111 3.12 30.31 -11.14
C THR A 111 2.68 31.73 -11.20
N ALA A 112 1.93 32.20 -10.22
CA ALA A 112 1.68 33.62 -10.01
C ALA A 112 2.55 34.10 -8.86
N VAL A 113 3.19 35.23 -9.03
CA VAL A 113 4.05 35.85 -8.02
C VAL A 113 3.63 37.28 -7.73
N ALA A 114 3.49 37.59 -6.47
CA ALA A 114 3.41 38.96 -5.96
C ALA A 114 4.37 39.05 -4.78
N ALA A 115 5.46 39.74 -4.96
CA ALA A 115 6.53 39.83 -3.97
C ALA A 115 7.04 41.27 -3.84
N GLN A 116 7.29 41.68 -2.60
CA GLN A 116 7.98 42.89 -2.28
C GLN A 116 9.21 42.52 -1.45
N ASN A 117 10.38 42.79 -2.00
CA ASN A 117 11.65 42.56 -1.32
C ASN A 117 12.31 43.92 -1.02
N ARG A 118 12.51 44.21 0.26
CA ARG A 118 13.26 45.40 0.70
C ARG A 118 14.61 44.94 1.21
N MET A 119 15.65 45.45 0.58
CA MET A 119 17.03 45.15 0.91
C MET A 119 17.89 46.39 1.00
N ARG A 120 18.89 46.31 1.85
CA ARG A 120 19.95 47.33 1.95
C ARG A 120 21.23 46.76 1.34
N ILE A 121 21.76 47.45 0.34
CA ILE A 121 23.01 47.04 -0.29
C ILE A 121 24.12 47.91 0.28
N THR A 122 25.20 47.26 0.75
CA THR A 122 26.38 47.97 1.25
C THR A 122 27.33 48.31 0.12
N ASP A 123 28.11 49.36 0.28
CA ASP A 123 29.19 49.75 -0.63
C ASP A 123 30.28 48.71 -0.79
N LYS A 124 30.35 47.75 0.16
CA LYS A 124 31.29 46.63 0.16
C LYS A 124 30.69 45.30 -0.37
N SER A 125 29.45 45.35 -0.85
CA SER A 125 28.79 44.16 -1.40
C SER A 125 29.32 43.85 -2.79
N PHE A 126 29.72 42.57 -3.00
CA PHE A 126 30.12 42.08 -4.31
C PHE A 126 28.88 41.75 -5.15
N SER A 127 28.32 42.75 -5.81
CA SER A 127 27.15 42.64 -6.70
C SER A 127 27.50 42.90 -8.16
N TRP A 128 28.63 42.33 -8.62
CA TRP A 128 29.00 42.39 -10.04
C TRP A 128 28.01 41.60 -10.92
N PRO A 129 27.55 42.11 -12.11
CA PRO A 129 27.94 43.32 -12.81
C PRO A 129 27.07 44.56 -12.52
N TYR A 130 26.11 44.49 -11.64
CA TYR A 130 25.08 45.54 -11.44
C TYR A 130 25.49 46.62 -10.45
N SER A 131 26.53 46.40 -9.68
CA SER A 131 26.98 47.35 -8.63
C SER A 131 27.42 48.72 -9.14
N TYR A 132 27.82 48.83 -10.40
CA TYR A 132 28.24 50.11 -10.99
C TYR A 132 27.08 50.99 -11.46
N SER A 133 25.88 50.45 -11.55
CA SER A 133 24.70 51.16 -12.06
C SER A 133 23.77 51.67 -10.95
N LEU A 134 24.01 51.27 -9.71
CA LEU A 134 23.18 51.63 -8.57
C LEU A 134 23.79 52.81 -7.82
N PRO A 135 23.03 53.85 -7.50
CA PRO A 135 23.51 54.96 -6.68
C PRO A 135 23.74 54.44 -5.25
N VAL A 136 24.99 54.21 -4.88
CA VAL A 136 25.38 53.74 -3.56
C VAL A 136 25.96 54.90 -2.77
N ASP A 137 25.28 55.35 -1.74
CA ASP A 137 25.81 56.26 -0.75
C ASP A 137 26.61 55.47 0.31
N LYS A 138 27.44 56.19 1.13
CA LYS A 138 28.35 55.62 2.13
C LYS A 138 27.71 54.65 3.13
N ASN A 139 26.40 54.73 3.30
CA ASN A 139 25.62 53.82 4.14
C ASN A 139 24.77 52.80 3.37
N GLY A 140 24.81 52.84 2.03
CA GLY A 140 23.99 52.06 1.13
C GLY A 140 22.50 52.40 1.20
N PRO A 141 21.87 52.76 0.08
CA PRO A 141 20.44 53.01 0.06
C PRO A 141 19.61 51.75 0.24
N TRP A 142 18.39 51.95 0.68
CA TRP A 142 17.39 50.91 0.68
C TRP A 142 16.79 50.75 -0.72
N TYR A 143 16.74 49.51 -1.18
CA TYR A 143 16.09 49.13 -2.44
C TYR A 143 14.85 48.32 -2.15
N THR A 144 13.75 48.68 -2.76
CA THR A 144 12.49 47.95 -2.70
C THR A 144 12.19 47.44 -4.11
N LEU A 145 12.25 46.09 -4.29
CA LEU A 145 11.90 45.45 -5.53
C LEU A 145 10.48 44.92 -5.39
N ASN A 146 9.57 45.43 -6.20
CA ASN A 146 8.20 44.97 -6.30
C ASN A 146 8.06 44.14 -7.58
N THR A 147 7.63 42.89 -7.43
CA THR A 147 7.42 41.97 -8.55
C THR A 147 5.98 41.49 -8.53
N VAL A 148 5.26 41.68 -9.62
CA VAL A 148 3.91 41.13 -9.83
C VAL A 148 3.84 40.53 -11.22
N GLY A 149 3.47 39.30 -11.33
CA GLY A 149 3.38 38.65 -12.64
C GLY A 149 3.02 37.19 -12.60
N VAL A 150 2.99 36.60 -13.76
CA VAL A 150 2.80 35.16 -13.97
C VAL A 150 4.04 34.60 -14.68
N GLY A 151 4.47 33.45 -14.20
CA GLY A 151 5.56 32.69 -14.79
C GLY A 151 5.05 31.35 -15.32
N ALA A 152 5.71 30.84 -16.33
CA ALA A 152 5.52 29.49 -16.83
C ALA A 152 6.88 28.83 -16.99
N THR A 153 7.01 27.61 -16.54
CA THR A 153 8.20 26.76 -16.71
C THR A 153 7.77 25.46 -17.38
N LEU A 154 8.44 25.11 -18.45
CA LEU A 154 8.31 23.82 -19.13
C LEU A 154 9.63 23.08 -19.04
N ASN A 155 9.62 21.94 -18.36
CA ASN A 155 10.75 21.02 -18.35
C ASN A 155 10.75 20.19 -19.65
N ILE A 156 11.91 20.11 -20.32
CA ILE A 156 12.08 19.29 -21.52
C ILE A 156 12.78 17.99 -21.10
N ASP A 157 12.02 16.90 -20.97
CA ASP A 157 12.52 15.59 -20.56
C ASP A 157 13.23 14.87 -21.74
N LEU A 158 14.41 15.34 -22.12
CA LEU A 158 15.21 14.75 -23.20
C LEU A 158 15.74 13.36 -22.83
N TRP A 159 16.13 13.16 -21.59
CA TRP A 159 16.81 11.97 -21.11
C TRP A 159 15.88 10.98 -20.41
N GLY A 160 14.61 11.29 -20.29
CA GLY A 160 13.61 10.41 -19.72
C GLY A 160 13.54 10.40 -18.19
N ALA A 161 14.12 11.37 -17.50
CA ALA A 161 14.10 11.45 -16.04
C ALA A 161 12.69 11.53 -15.49
N ASP A 162 11.83 12.40 -16.04
CA ASP A 162 10.47 12.56 -15.55
C ASP A 162 9.58 11.39 -15.98
N ARG A 163 9.78 10.86 -17.19
CA ARG A 163 9.11 9.62 -17.62
C ARG A 163 9.44 8.45 -16.72
N ALA A 164 10.70 8.31 -16.29
CA ALA A 164 11.12 7.28 -15.35
C ALA A 164 10.49 7.50 -13.95
N ARG A 165 10.36 8.75 -13.48
CA ARG A 165 9.65 9.07 -12.23
C ARG A 165 8.17 8.69 -12.30
N VAL A 166 7.51 8.96 -13.42
CA VAL A 166 6.11 8.52 -13.66
C VAL A 166 6.02 7.01 -13.67
N ALA A 167 6.94 6.31 -14.33
CA ALA A 167 6.98 4.84 -14.35
C ALA A 167 7.19 4.27 -12.94
N ALA A 168 8.04 4.89 -12.12
CA ALA A 168 8.23 4.52 -10.72
C ALA A 168 6.93 4.67 -9.91
N ALA A 169 6.23 5.80 -10.05
CA ALA A 169 4.97 6.04 -9.37
C ALA A 169 3.88 5.04 -9.80
N ILE A 170 3.83 4.67 -11.09
CA ILE A 170 2.92 3.63 -11.60
C ILE A 170 3.27 2.26 -11.00
N GLY A 171 4.54 1.91 -10.92
CA GLY A 171 5.00 0.67 -10.29
C GLY A 171 4.58 0.59 -8.82
N GLU A 172 4.71 1.67 -8.06
CA GLU A 172 4.26 1.75 -6.67
C GLU A 172 2.74 1.63 -6.56
N LYS A 173 1.98 2.31 -7.42
CA LYS A 173 0.51 2.15 -7.47
C LYS A 173 0.10 0.71 -7.73
N ASN A 174 0.75 0.00 -8.66
CA ASN A 174 0.47 -1.40 -8.96
C ASN A 174 0.79 -2.29 -7.74
N ALA A 175 1.87 -2.00 -7.01
CA ALA A 175 2.18 -2.69 -5.76
C ALA A 175 1.08 -2.49 -4.71
N ARG A 176 0.57 -1.27 -4.52
CA ARG A 176 -0.54 -0.98 -3.59
C ARG A 176 -1.85 -1.69 -3.98
N GLN A 177 -2.11 -1.84 -5.28
CA GLN A 177 -3.26 -2.62 -5.76
C GLN A 177 -3.11 -4.11 -5.40
N ALA A 178 -1.92 -4.68 -5.57
CA ALA A 178 -1.64 -6.05 -5.18
C ALA A 178 -1.73 -6.26 -3.65
N GLU A 179 -1.20 -5.33 -2.84
CA GLU A 179 -1.38 -5.35 -1.37
C GLU A 179 -2.86 -5.34 -0.98
N THR A 180 -3.68 -4.55 -1.68
CA THR A 180 -5.13 -4.50 -1.41
C THR A 180 -5.79 -5.85 -1.71
N ALA A 181 -5.40 -6.52 -2.79
CA ALA A 181 -5.88 -7.88 -3.07
C ALA A 181 -5.47 -8.89 -1.98
N GLY A 182 -4.27 -8.72 -1.38
CA GLY A 182 -3.86 -9.48 -0.20
C GLY A 182 -4.76 -9.23 1.01
N ILE A 183 -5.06 -7.97 1.30
CA ILE A 183 -5.95 -7.57 2.40
C ILE A 183 -7.38 -8.14 2.18
N GLU A 184 -7.87 -8.15 0.93
CA GLU A 184 -9.17 -8.76 0.60
C GLU A 184 -9.20 -10.26 0.92
N LEU A 185 -8.14 -10.97 0.55
CA LEU A 185 -8.00 -12.40 0.82
C LEU A 185 -7.93 -12.69 2.33
N ASP A 186 -7.11 -11.94 3.06
CA ASP A 186 -6.94 -12.10 4.50
C ASP A 186 -8.22 -11.79 5.27
N LEU A 187 -8.94 -10.73 4.86
CA LEU A 187 -10.21 -10.36 5.45
C LEU A 187 -11.29 -11.40 5.20
N ALA A 188 -11.41 -11.89 3.96
CA ALA A 188 -12.36 -12.95 3.61
C ALA A 188 -12.07 -14.24 4.40
N SER A 189 -10.79 -14.63 4.51
CA SER A 189 -10.34 -15.77 5.31
C SER A 189 -10.69 -15.60 6.79
N SER A 190 -10.41 -14.43 7.36
CA SER A 190 -10.68 -14.14 8.78
C SER A 190 -12.18 -14.19 9.09
N VAL A 191 -13.01 -13.63 8.21
CA VAL A 191 -14.48 -13.70 8.35
C VAL A 191 -14.97 -15.12 8.27
N ALA A 192 -14.50 -15.93 7.30
CA ALA A 192 -14.91 -17.31 7.13
C ALA A 192 -14.49 -18.17 8.33
N GLN A 193 -13.25 -18.04 8.79
CA GLN A 193 -12.75 -18.78 9.98
C GLN A 193 -13.59 -18.46 11.21
N LEU A 194 -13.87 -17.18 11.44
CA LEU A 194 -14.65 -16.74 12.59
C LEU A 194 -16.10 -17.19 12.50
N TYR A 195 -16.69 -17.14 11.30
CA TYR A 195 -18.03 -17.65 11.05
C TYR A 195 -18.15 -19.13 11.37
N PHE A 196 -17.24 -19.98 10.86
CA PHE A 196 -17.25 -21.40 11.15
C PHE A 196 -16.94 -21.71 12.61
N ALA A 197 -16.08 -20.93 13.28
CA ALA A 197 -15.85 -21.04 14.71
C ALA A 197 -17.14 -20.75 15.51
N MET A 198 -17.94 -19.77 15.07
CA MET A 198 -19.25 -19.50 15.64
C MET A 198 -20.21 -20.68 15.44
N GLN A 199 -20.29 -21.22 14.21
CA GLN A 199 -21.15 -22.37 13.91
C GLN A 199 -20.78 -23.60 14.77
N ALA A 200 -19.49 -23.89 14.91
CA ALA A 200 -19.00 -24.95 15.79
C ALA A 200 -19.36 -24.69 17.27
N THR A 201 -19.30 -23.42 17.69
CA THR A 201 -19.64 -23.01 19.07
C THR A 201 -21.15 -23.15 19.34
N PHE A 202 -22.02 -22.83 18.38
CA PHE A 202 -23.46 -23.09 18.50
C PHE A 202 -23.73 -24.58 18.75
N GLN A 203 -23.13 -25.47 17.97
CA GLN A 203 -23.29 -26.91 18.16
C GLN A 203 -22.71 -27.37 19.51
N LYS A 204 -21.55 -26.85 19.91
CA LYS A 204 -20.94 -27.13 21.22
C LYS A 204 -21.89 -26.72 22.37
N ILE A 205 -22.53 -25.55 22.29
CA ILE A 205 -23.49 -25.10 23.32
C ILE A 205 -24.64 -26.10 23.44
N VAL A 206 -25.19 -26.59 22.34
CA VAL A 206 -26.28 -27.59 22.36
C VAL A 206 -25.83 -28.85 23.07
N LEU A 207 -24.65 -29.40 22.77
CA LEU A 207 -24.10 -30.60 23.42
C LEU A 207 -23.83 -30.33 24.91
N LEU A 208 -23.29 -29.20 25.29
CA LEU A 208 -23.03 -28.84 26.68
C LEU A 208 -24.35 -28.71 27.48
N GLN A 209 -25.41 -28.17 26.85
CA GLN A 209 -26.74 -28.14 27.49
C GLN A 209 -27.33 -29.53 27.71
N GLN A 210 -27.09 -30.45 26.79
CA GLN A 210 -27.47 -31.87 27.00
C GLN A 210 -26.68 -32.50 28.17
N LEU A 211 -25.38 -32.22 28.30
CA LEU A 211 -24.57 -32.68 29.43
C LEU A 211 -25.05 -32.07 30.75
N GLU A 212 -25.39 -30.78 30.77
CA GLU A 212 -25.99 -30.12 31.94
C GLU A 212 -27.29 -30.78 32.37
N GLU A 213 -28.17 -31.14 31.41
CA GLU A 213 -29.42 -31.84 31.70
C GLU A 213 -29.18 -33.25 32.24
N ILE A 214 -28.19 -33.98 31.71
CA ILE A 214 -27.81 -35.28 32.22
C ILE A 214 -27.27 -35.16 33.68
N ALA A 215 -26.40 -34.19 33.96
CA ALA A 215 -25.87 -33.93 35.30
C ALA A 215 -27.01 -33.56 36.30
N ARG A 216 -27.99 -32.77 35.83
CA ARG A 216 -29.19 -32.43 36.62
C ARG A 216 -30.02 -33.64 36.98
N LEU A 217 -30.28 -34.51 36.00
CA LEU A 217 -31.01 -35.77 36.24
C LEU A 217 -30.24 -36.71 37.17
N SER A 218 -28.90 -36.76 37.05
CA SER A 218 -28.02 -37.53 37.96
C SER A 218 -28.16 -37.05 39.38
N LEU A 219 -28.06 -35.71 39.61
CA LEU A 219 -28.24 -35.12 40.93
C LEU A 219 -29.59 -35.51 41.56
N GLN A 220 -30.70 -35.38 40.80
CA GLN A 220 -32.02 -35.78 41.26
C GLN A 220 -32.10 -37.27 41.64
N ALA A 221 -31.42 -38.14 40.88
CA ALA A 221 -31.38 -39.57 41.18
C ALA A 221 -30.62 -39.83 42.50
N HIS A 222 -29.50 -39.14 42.74
CA HIS A 222 -28.74 -39.23 44.01
C HIS A 222 -29.56 -38.70 45.18
N GLU A 223 -30.25 -37.55 45.07
CA GLU A 223 -31.15 -37.01 46.07
C GLU A 223 -32.24 -38.01 46.48
N HIS A 224 -32.92 -38.66 45.48
CA HIS A 224 -33.93 -39.67 45.75
C HIS A 224 -33.39 -40.93 46.41
N ARG A 225 -32.17 -41.39 46.07
CA ARG A 225 -31.54 -42.55 46.71
C ARG A 225 -31.09 -42.29 48.15
N THR A 226 -30.60 -41.07 48.40
CA THR A 226 -30.25 -40.66 49.76
C THR A 226 -31.49 -40.51 50.65
N GLN A 227 -32.61 -40.00 50.14
CA GLN A 227 -33.90 -39.95 50.87
C GLN A 227 -34.40 -41.34 51.25
N ARG A 228 -34.03 -42.38 50.49
CA ARG A 228 -34.35 -43.79 50.80
C ARG A 228 -33.30 -44.47 51.68
N GLY A 229 -32.25 -43.76 52.10
CA GLY A 229 -31.19 -44.28 52.95
C GLY A 229 -30.21 -45.22 52.23
N VAL A 230 -30.14 -45.15 50.89
CA VAL A 230 -29.24 -46.00 50.05
C VAL A 230 -27.90 -45.33 49.77
N GLU A 231 -27.85 -44.01 49.77
CA GLU A 231 -26.63 -43.20 49.48
C GLU A 231 -26.43 -42.16 50.60
N ASP A 232 -25.21 -41.60 50.64
CA ASP A 232 -24.83 -40.59 51.61
C ASP A 232 -24.81 -39.14 51.01
N SER A 233 -24.52 -38.14 51.86
CA SER A 233 -24.45 -36.76 51.45
C SER A 233 -23.24 -36.44 50.57
N VAL A 234 -22.22 -37.30 50.52
CA VAL A 234 -21.03 -37.12 49.69
C VAL A 234 -21.38 -37.34 48.21
N ASP A 235 -22.25 -38.33 47.95
CA ASP A 235 -22.73 -38.60 46.58
C ASP A 235 -23.52 -37.45 46.02
N ILE A 236 -24.40 -36.80 46.82
CA ILE A 236 -25.12 -35.58 46.43
C ILE A 236 -24.12 -34.43 46.16
N ALA A 237 -23.13 -34.22 47.06
CA ALA A 237 -22.16 -33.14 46.87
C ALA A 237 -21.34 -33.31 45.58
N ASN A 238 -20.94 -34.56 45.25
CA ASN A 238 -20.25 -34.88 44.04
C ASN A 238 -21.11 -34.59 42.78
N ALA A 239 -22.36 -35.07 42.76
CA ALA A 239 -23.29 -34.85 41.68
C ALA A 239 -23.63 -33.34 41.50
N GLN A 240 -23.71 -32.59 42.61
CA GLN A 240 -23.86 -31.15 42.58
C GLN A 240 -22.65 -30.44 41.99
N ALA A 241 -21.42 -30.88 42.31
CA ALA A 241 -20.20 -30.36 41.73
C ALA A 241 -20.11 -30.62 40.21
N GLU A 242 -20.56 -31.80 39.76
CA GLU A 242 -20.66 -32.14 38.33
C GLU A 242 -21.64 -31.21 37.60
N LEU A 243 -22.84 -30.97 38.16
CA LEU A 243 -23.81 -30.03 37.59
C LEU A 243 -23.26 -28.62 37.48
N LEU A 244 -22.63 -28.12 38.53
CA LEU A 244 -22.02 -26.79 38.51
C LEU A 244 -20.90 -26.69 37.47
N GLY A 245 -20.09 -27.76 37.31
CA GLY A 245 -19.07 -27.87 36.28
C GLY A 245 -19.67 -27.82 34.86
N ALA A 246 -20.77 -28.54 34.62
CA ALA A 246 -21.47 -28.50 33.34
C ALA A 246 -22.05 -27.11 33.05
N GLN A 247 -22.67 -26.46 34.01
CA GLN A 247 -23.20 -25.11 33.91
C GLN A 247 -22.11 -24.09 33.60
N GLN A 248 -20.97 -24.18 34.26
CA GLN A 248 -19.81 -23.33 33.96
C GLN A 248 -19.35 -23.48 32.51
N GLN A 249 -19.34 -24.71 31.96
CA GLN A 249 -18.93 -24.92 30.58
C GLN A 249 -19.93 -24.28 29.60
N VAL A 250 -21.24 -24.35 29.84
CA VAL A 250 -22.26 -23.66 29.02
C VAL A 250 -22.05 -22.15 29.04
N ILE A 251 -21.84 -21.55 30.23
CA ILE A 251 -21.61 -20.11 30.37
C ILE A 251 -20.34 -19.69 29.63
N THR A 252 -19.27 -20.46 29.77
CA THR A 252 -17.99 -20.20 29.07
C THR A 252 -18.16 -20.23 27.55
N ALA A 253 -18.88 -21.25 27.02
CA ALA A 253 -19.12 -21.36 25.60
C ALA A 253 -19.99 -20.21 25.06
N ARG A 254 -20.98 -19.75 25.81
CA ARG A 254 -21.79 -18.56 25.47
C ARG A 254 -20.94 -17.28 25.47
N GLY A 255 -20.04 -17.13 26.42
CA GLY A 255 -19.07 -16.04 26.47
C GLY A 255 -18.18 -16.01 25.23
N THR A 256 -17.65 -17.18 24.84
CA THR A 256 -16.85 -17.32 23.60
C THR A 256 -17.65 -16.93 22.36
N LEU A 257 -18.91 -17.37 22.27
CA LEU A 257 -19.79 -16.99 21.15
C LEU A 257 -19.99 -15.49 21.07
N THR A 258 -20.20 -14.82 22.21
CA THR A 258 -20.32 -13.35 22.27
C THR A 258 -19.03 -12.68 21.80
N GLN A 259 -17.86 -13.17 22.23
CA GLN A 259 -16.57 -12.67 21.77
C GLN A 259 -16.41 -12.79 20.26
N TYR A 260 -16.74 -13.94 19.68
CA TYR A 260 -16.68 -14.16 18.24
C TYR A 260 -17.60 -13.21 17.50
N ARG A 261 -18.83 -13.02 18.00
CA ARG A 261 -19.78 -12.08 17.42
C ARG A 261 -19.26 -10.64 17.40
N GLU A 262 -18.67 -10.18 18.49
CA GLU A 262 -18.09 -8.83 18.56
C GLU A 262 -16.86 -8.66 17.65
N THR A 263 -16.02 -9.69 17.56
CA THR A 263 -14.90 -9.68 16.63
C THR A 263 -15.39 -9.64 15.18
N LEU A 264 -16.39 -10.44 14.84
CA LEU A 264 -16.98 -10.44 13.49
C LEU A 264 -17.64 -9.09 13.17
N ARG A 265 -18.32 -8.48 14.15
CA ARG A 265 -18.90 -7.14 14.02
C ARG A 265 -17.84 -6.11 13.63
N ALA A 266 -16.68 -6.16 14.28
CA ALA A 266 -15.55 -5.26 13.96
C ALA A 266 -15.00 -5.52 12.55
N LEU A 267 -14.83 -6.79 12.15
CA LEU A 267 -14.32 -7.15 10.82
C LEU A 267 -15.23 -6.68 9.68
N ILE A 268 -16.56 -6.80 9.86
CA ILE A 268 -17.53 -6.38 8.84
C ILE A 268 -17.86 -4.88 8.88
N GLY A 269 -17.25 -4.12 9.80
CA GLY A 269 -17.49 -2.68 9.96
C GLY A 269 -18.95 -2.36 10.36
N ALA A 270 -19.59 -3.24 11.16
CA ALA A 270 -20.95 -3.03 11.64
C ALA A 270 -20.96 -2.33 12.99
N ASP A 271 -21.94 -1.45 13.21
CA ASP A 271 -22.29 -0.99 14.54
C ASP A 271 -23.16 -2.02 15.29
N ALA A 272 -23.46 -1.75 16.55
CA ALA A 272 -24.22 -2.68 17.39
C ALA A 272 -25.65 -2.93 16.86
N GLN A 273 -26.23 -2.00 16.12
CA GLN A 273 -27.61 -2.04 15.62
C GLN A 273 -27.68 -2.68 14.21
N SER A 274 -26.62 -2.55 13.43
CA SER A 274 -26.55 -3.07 12.07
C SER A 274 -25.92 -4.46 11.96
N MET A 275 -25.51 -5.07 13.09
CA MET A 275 -24.97 -6.44 13.08
C MET A 275 -26.06 -7.42 12.66
N PRO A 276 -25.88 -8.19 11.57
CA PRO A 276 -26.86 -9.19 11.16
C PRO A 276 -27.00 -10.30 12.21
N GLU A 277 -28.18 -10.84 12.31
CA GLU A 277 -28.42 -12.03 13.12
C GLU A 277 -27.82 -13.26 12.41
N ILE A 278 -27.05 -14.05 13.15
CA ILE A 278 -26.39 -15.26 12.63
C ILE A 278 -27.09 -16.45 13.22
N HIS A 279 -27.68 -17.25 12.34
CA HIS A 279 -28.40 -18.47 12.72
C HIS A 279 -27.47 -19.69 12.64
N PRO A 280 -27.65 -20.67 13.54
CA PRO A 280 -26.94 -21.95 13.48
C PRO A 280 -27.22 -22.68 12.16
N VAL A 281 -26.16 -23.13 11.50
CA VAL A 281 -26.22 -24.00 10.31
C VAL A 281 -25.28 -25.20 10.50
N ALA A 282 -25.52 -26.26 9.75
CA ALA A 282 -24.64 -27.41 9.76
C ALA A 282 -23.25 -27.02 9.19
N LEU A 283 -22.19 -27.55 9.81
CA LEU A 283 -20.85 -27.37 9.28
C LEU A 283 -20.73 -28.10 7.93
N PRO A 284 -20.08 -27.49 6.93
CA PRO A 284 -19.90 -28.11 5.64
C PRO A 284 -19.03 -29.37 5.77
N ALA A 285 -19.39 -30.42 5.04
CA ALA A 285 -18.50 -31.55 4.84
C ALA A 285 -17.35 -31.12 3.93
N LEU A 286 -16.11 -31.39 4.34
CA LEU A 286 -14.95 -31.19 3.49
C LEU A 286 -15.03 -32.14 2.29
N GLN A 287 -15.35 -31.61 1.13
CA GLN A 287 -15.47 -32.35 -0.12
C GLN A 287 -14.22 -32.27 -0.99
N GLU A 288 -13.37 -31.26 -0.76
CA GLU A 288 -12.17 -31.03 -1.55
C GLU A 288 -10.92 -31.41 -0.77
N THR A 289 -10.16 -32.33 -1.31
CA THR A 289 -8.80 -32.58 -0.84
C THR A 289 -7.88 -31.52 -1.40
N LEU A 290 -6.94 -31.05 -0.59
CA LEU A 290 -5.86 -30.21 -1.09
C LEU A 290 -5.13 -30.94 -2.21
N PRO A 291 -4.77 -30.27 -3.32
CA PRO A 291 -3.95 -30.90 -4.36
C PRO A 291 -2.64 -31.39 -3.76
N ASP A 292 -2.21 -32.59 -4.12
CA ASP A 292 -0.97 -33.22 -3.64
C ASP A 292 0.29 -32.41 -4.00
N SER A 293 0.19 -31.52 -4.99
CA SER A 293 1.25 -30.59 -5.39
C SER A 293 0.69 -29.20 -5.64
N LEU A 294 1.29 -28.19 -5.01
CA LEU A 294 1.00 -26.78 -5.27
C LEU A 294 1.72 -26.34 -6.54
N SER A 295 0.96 -25.88 -7.54
CA SER A 295 1.52 -25.42 -8.79
C SER A 295 2.30 -24.10 -8.61
N PHE A 296 3.34 -23.90 -9.41
CA PHE A 296 4.08 -22.64 -9.48
C PHE A 296 3.17 -21.44 -9.87
N GLU A 297 2.07 -21.68 -10.57
CA GLU A 297 1.04 -20.67 -10.84
C GLU A 297 0.46 -20.04 -9.57
N LEU A 298 0.38 -20.79 -8.46
CA LEU A 298 -0.07 -20.25 -7.18
C LEU A 298 0.89 -19.21 -6.64
N LEU A 299 2.19 -19.43 -6.78
CA LEU A 299 3.20 -18.43 -6.41
C LEU A 299 3.05 -17.15 -7.25
N ALA A 300 2.77 -17.31 -8.55
CA ALA A 300 2.55 -16.17 -9.43
C ALA A 300 1.25 -15.40 -9.10
N ARG A 301 0.26 -16.05 -8.50
CA ARG A 301 -1.01 -15.44 -8.08
C ARG A 301 -0.98 -14.82 -6.68
N ARG A 302 0.07 -15.05 -5.91
CA ARG A 302 0.22 -14.49 -4.55
C ARG A 302 0.29 -12.95 -4.61
N PRO A 303 -0.64 -12.25 -3.93
CA PRO A 303 -0.67 -10.78 -3.96
C PRO A 303 0.56 -10.13 -3.35
N ASP A 304 1.15 -10.73 -2.31
CA ASP A 304 2.37 -10.25 -1.67
C ASP A 304 3.58 -10.27 -2.63
N LEU A 305 3.73 -11.34 -3.43
CA LEU A 305 4.79 -11.44 -4.43
C LEU A 305 4.57 -10.47 -5.60
N GLN A 306 3.31 -10.25 -6.00
CA GLN A 306 2.97 -9.26 -7.01
C GLN A 306 3.26 -7.83 -6.50
N ALA A 307 2.98 -7.54 -5.23
CA ALA A 307 3.30 -6.26 -4.62
C ALA A 307 4.82 -6.02 -4.61
N LEU A 308 5.61 -7.00 -4.16
CA LEU A 308 7.08 -6.91 -4.17
C LEU A 308 7.63 -6.70 -5.58
N ARG A 309 7.09 -7.39 -6.58
CA ARG A 309 7.46 -7.17 -7.98
C ARG A 309 7.17 -5.74 -8.44
N GLY A 310 6.03 -5.19 -8.04
CA GLY A 310 5.67 -3.80 -8.32
C GLY A 310 6.69 -2.82 -7.70
N TYR A 311 7.12 -3.04 -6.46
CA TYR A 311 8.13 -2.23 -5.80
C TYR A 311 9.51 -2.35 -6.45
N VAL A 312 9.92 -3.55 -6.87
CA VAL A 312 11.17 -3.73 -7.63
C VAL A 312 11.12 -2.95 -8.93
N THR A 313 10.03 -3.05 -9.69
CA THR A 313 9.86 -2.28 -10.93
C THR A 313 9.90 -0.78 -10.68
N ALA A 314 9.27 -0.30 -9.61
CA ALA A 314 9.32 1.10 -9.21
C ALA A 314 10.76 1.54 -8.88
N SER A 315 11.50 0.73 -8.13
CA SER A 315 12.88 1.03 -7.74
C SER A 315 13.82 1.05 -8.95
N MET A 316 13.65 0.14 -9.93
CA MET A 316 14.42 0.16 -11.18
C MET A 316 14.16 1.44 -11.96
N SER A 317 12.90 1.86 -12.07
CA SER A 317 12.55 3.13 -12.71
C SER A 317 13.13 4.35 -11.97
N GLN A 318 13.26 4.30 -10.64
CA GLN A 318 13.95 5.33 -9.87
C GLN A 318 15.46 5.37 -10.17
N VAL A 319 16.10 4.21 -10.37
CA VAL A 319 17.50 4.14 -10.83
C VAL A 319 17.64 4.79 -12.20
N ASP A 320 16.74 4.53 -13.13
CA ASP A 320 16.76 5.17 -14.46
C ASP A 320 16.57 6.69 -14.36
N ALA A 321 15.69 7.16 -13.51
CA ALA A 321 15.54 8.59 -13.23
C ALA A 321 16.82 9.21 -12.65
N ALA A 322 17.52 8.49 -11.76
CA ALA A 322 18.78 8.92 -11.17
C ALA A 322 19.92 8.94 -12.23
N LYS A 323 20.00 7.93 -13.10
CA LYS A 323 20.95 7.92 -14.23
C LYS A 323 20.71 9.11 -15.16
N ALA A 324 19.47 9.41 -15.48
CA ALA A 324 19.10 10.56 -16.33
C ALA A 324 19.50 11.91 -15.69
N ALA A 325 19.61 12.00 -14.36
CA ALA A 325 20.02 13.22 -13.67
C ALA A 325 21.52 13.58 -13.84
N PHE A 326 22.35 12.65 -14.35
CA PHE A 326 23.74 12.95 -14.72
C PHE A 326 23.85 13.77 -16.02
N TYR A 327 22.78 13.88 -16.80
CA TYR A 327 22.75 14.61 -18.05
C TYR A 327 22.26 16.05 -17.85
N PRO A 328 22.63 17.00 -18.75
CA PRO A 328 22.18 18.37 -18.65
C PRO A 328 20.66 18.50 -18.64
N HIS A 329 20.15 19.35 -17.77
CA HIS A 329 18.72 19.66 -17.65
C HIS A 329 18.36 20.89 -18.46
N PHE A 330 17.21 20.86 -19.15
CA PHE A 330 16.75 21.94 -20.00
C PHE A 330 15.33 22.37 -19.62
N ASP A 331 15.22 23.65 -19.23
CA ASP A 331 13.95 24.30 -18.93
C ASP A 331 13.70 25.44 -19.90
N ILE A 332 12.46 25.60 -20.34
CA ILE A 332 11.97 26.82 -20.95
C ILE A 332 11.21 27.60 -19.89
N LYS A 333 11.65 28.83 -19.60
CA LYS A 333 11.00 29.71 -18.63
C LYS A 333 10.49 30.96 -19.33
N ALA A 334 9.23 31.28 -19.08
CA ALA A 334 8.59 32.51 -19.53
C ALA A 334 8.06 33.30 -18.32
N PHE A 335 8.21 34.60 -18.35
CA PHE A 335 7.65 35.47 -17.34
C PHE A 335 6.95 36.65 -18.02
N TRP A 336 5.76 36.98 -17.56
CA TRP A 336 5.02 38.13 -17.97
C TRP A 336 4.51 38.89 -16.75
N GLY A 337 4.96 40.12 -16.58
CA GLY A 337 4.63 40.90 -15.40
C GLY A 337 5.42 42.20 -15.30
N TYR A 338 5.32 42.80 -14.13
CA TYR A 338 6.00 44.04 -13.80
C TYR A 338 7.03 43.84 -12.71
N ASN A 339 8.25 44.34 -12.94
CA ASN A 339 9.27 44.54 -11.93
C ASN A 339 9.51 46.03 -11.77
N ALA A 340 9.28 46.57 -10.59
CA ALA A 340 9.53 47.96 -10.27
C ALA A 340 10.55 48.06 -9.15
N LEU A 341 11.66 48.77 -9.39
CA LEU A 341 12.66 49.08 -8.39
C LEU A 341 12.40 50.49 -7.87
N SER A 342 12.15 50.64 -6.59
CA SER A 342 12.17 51.96 -5.92
C SER A 342 13.37 52.02 -4.98
N VAL A 343 14.04 53.17 -5.03
CA VAL A 343 15.17 53.51 -4.15
C VAL A 343 14.65 54.49 -3.12
N GLY A 344 14.81 54.18 -1.84
CA GLY A 344 14.39 55.02 -0.73
C GLY A 344 15.50 55.14 0.29
N ASP A 345 15.52 56.24 0.98
CA ASP A 345 16.48 56.50 2.08
C ASP A 345 16.19 55.67 3.32
#